data_efdeda809b121baa60a9a37521d048e0
#
_entry.id   efdeda809b121baa60a9a37521d048e0
#
_cell.length_a   1.000
_cell.length_b   1.000
_cell.length_c   1.000
_cell.angle_alpha   90.00
_cell.angle_beta   90.00
_cell.angle_gamma   90.00
#
_symmetry.space_group_name_H-M   'P 1'
#
loop_
_entity.id
_entity.type
_entity.pdbx_description
1 polymer ?
#
loop_
_entity_poly.entity_id
_entity_poly.type
_entity_poly.pdbx_seq_one_letter_code
_entity_poly.pdbx_strand_id
1 'polypeptide(L)'
;MLDLLEAQKIPIWSHHRNDADPIVFGGGPVLTANPEPLAPFLDVVLLGDGENLLPKFIDTMLEIRSLSRDEQLLALAQIEGIYVPSLYAPKYSNDGQLIAIERKQADLPKSISKQTWQGRTLSHSQVITPDAVWPNIHMVEVVRSCPELCRFCMASYLTLPFRSSSLNDGLIPAVEKGLSTTKRLGLLGASVTQHPQFFDLLDWLNHDRFENIHLSVSSVRAATVNQKMTTILSRRGSKSLTIAIESGSQRIRNVVNKKLSEEEIFASAQYAQEGGLKGLKLYGIVGLPTEDDTDIEATIDLLLRLKRRTSRLRFTLGVSTFVPKAHTPFQWNGVRPEAKKRLKLLAKSLKPKGIQLRPESYGWSVIQALISRSDRRIAPVIALVRGSQNNLGSWKKAYQAIQEKTMVEENDPSIAFGKLPTWQEVIHQTWDNSRVLPWTHLEGPLKHEVLIQHQQQALTDHASSNQTT
;
A
#
# COMPACT_ATOMS: atom_id res chain seq x y z
N MET A 1 5.68 -9.14 14.62
CA MET A 1 6.28 -10.39 14.09
C MET A 1 7.47 -10.82 14.94
N LEU A 2 8.58 -10.06 15.00
CA LEU A 2 9.79 -10.50 15.72
C LEU A 2 9.53 -10.83 17.20
N ASP A 3 8.76 -10.01 17.92
CA ASP A 3 8.40 -10.28 19.33
C ASP A 3 7.54 -11.54 19.49
N LEU A 4 6.72 -11.88 18.48
CA LEU A 4 5.95 -13.13 18.49
C LEU A 4 6.85 -14.35 18.26
N LEU A 5 7.82 -14.26 17.38
CA LEU A 5 8.81 -15.34 17.18
C LEU A 5 9.59 -15.60 18.46
N GLU A 6 10.10 -14.55 19.10
CA GLU A 6 10.83 -14.63 20.35
C GLU A 6 9.96 -15.22 21.50
N ALA A 7 8.71 -14.76 21.63
CA ALA A 7 7.76 -15.31 22.60
C ALA A 7 7.48 -16.81 22.40
N GLN A 8 7.56 -17.30 21.18
CA GLN A 8 7.43 -18.72 20.81
C GLN A 8 8.77 -19.45 20.82
N LYS A 9 9.87 -18.82 21.23
CA LYS A 9 11.24 -19.37 21.23
C LYS A 9 11.72 -19.78 19.83
N ILE A 10 11.23 -19.13 18.78
CA ILE A 10 11.67 -19.31 17.39
C ILE A 10 12.77 -18.28 17.13
N PRO A 11 13.97 -18.66 16.64
CA PRO A 11 15.03 -17.71 16.31
C PRO A 11 14.51 -16.64 15.34
N ILE A 12 14.73 -15.35 15.65
CA ILE A 12 14.27 -14.24 14.83
C ILE A 12 14.94 -14.19 13.45
N TRP A 13 16.24 -14.58 13.40
CA TRP A 13 17.01 -14.65 12.16
C TRP A 13 16.81 -16.00 11.47
N SER A 14 16.50 -15.99 10.18
CA SER A 14 16.27 -17.23 9.43
C SER A 14 17.48 -18.16 9.41
N HIS A 15 18.69 -17.59 9.34
CA HIS A 15 19.95 -18.36 9.33
C HIS A 15 20.34 -18.99 10.69
N HIS A 16 19.65 -18.67 11.77
CA HIS A 16 19.81 -19.33 13.07
C HIS A 16 18.83 -20.49 13.26
N ARG A 17 17.90 -20.69 12.34
CA ARG A 17 16.93 -21.79 12.41
C ARG A 17 17.54 -23.10 11.87
N ASN A 18 17.13 -24.19 12.48
CA ASN A 18 17.54 -25.55 12.12
C ASN A 18 16.31 -26.43 11.80
N ASP A 19 16.51 -27.73 11.59
CA ASP A 19 15.45 -28.67 11.22
C ASP A 19 14.33 -28.80 12.28
N ALA A 20 14.61 -28.48 13.54
CA ALA A 20 13.61 -28.50 14.62
C ALA A 20 12.73 -27.24 14.66
N ASP A 21 13.13 -26.18 13.99
CA ASP A 21 12.39 -24.92 13.95
C ASP A 21 11.33 -24.91 12.83
N PRO A 22 10.19 -24.24 13.03
CA PRO A 22 9.18 -24.14 11.98
C PRO A 22 9.67 -23.28 10.80
N ILE A 23 9.12 -23.53 9.61
CA ILE A 23 9.27 -22.61 8.46
C ILE A 23 8.46 -21.35 8.72
N VAL A 24 9.14 -20.21 8.78
CA VAL A 24 8.51 -18.89 8.96
C VAL A 24 8.29 -18.25 7.60
N PHE A 25 7.04 -18.09 7.23
CA PHE A 25 6.66 -17.50 5.95
C PHE A 25 5.84 -16.23 6.10
N GLY A 26 5.82 -15.44 5.04
CA GLY A 26 5.01 -14.23 4.94
C GLY A 26 4.52 -14.00 3.53
N GLY A 27 3.54 -13.12 3.38
CA GLY A 27 2.97 -12.74 2.08
C GLY A 27 2.22 -11.42 2.14
N GLY A 28 1.43 -11.16 1.13
CA GLY A 28 0.61 -9.96 1.01
C GLY A 28 1.32 -8.80 0.30
N PRO A 29 0.62 -7.66 0.09
CA PRO A 29 1.06 -6.62 -0.84
C PRO A 29 2.38 -5.94 -0.46
N VAL A 30 2.70 -5.85 0.83
CA VAL A 30 3.96 -5.23 1.29
C VAL A 30 5.16 -6.08 0.92
N LEU A 31 5.09 -7.39 1.21
CA LEU A 31 6.16 -8.33 0.87
C LEU A 31 6.24 -8.61 -0.63
N THR A 32 5.11 -8.59 -1.34
CA THR A 32 5.08 -8.67 -2.80
C THR A 32 5.78 -7.44 -3.44
N ALA A 33 5.68 -6.27 -2.82
CA ALA A 33 6.33 -5.05 -3.32
C ALA A 33 7.84 -5.06 -3.10
N ASN A 34 8.28 -5.30 -1.86
CA ASN A 34 9.70 -5.37 -1.49
C ASN A 34 9.87 -6.21 -0.23
N PRO A 35 10.22 -7.50 -0.34
CA PRO A 35 10.47 -8.37 0.80
C PRO A 35 11.84 -8.14 1.45
N GLU A 36 12.80 -7.53 0.73
CA GLU A 36 14.21 -7.47 1.12
C GLU A 36 14.46 -6.93 2.53
N PRO A 37 13.79 -5.85 3.00
CA PRO A 37 13.97 -5.37 4.37
C PRO A 37 13.66 -6.40 5.47
N LEU A 38 12.79 -7.37 5.16
CA LEU A 38 12.35 -8.42 6.08
C LEU A 38 12.88 -9.81 5.72
N ALA A 39 13.56 -9.93 4.58
CA ALA A 39 14.12 -11.18 4.07
C ALA A 39 14.96 -11.96 5.09
N PRO A 40 15.84 -11.33 5.93
CA PRO A 40 16.63 -12.05 6.91
C PRO A 40 15.83 -12.68 8.07
N PHE A 41 14.55 -12.31 8.22
CA PHE A 41 13.67 -12.84 9.25
C PHE A 41 12.71 -13.92 8.73
N LEU A 42 12.58 -14.07 7.42
CA LEU A 42 11.66 -14.98 6.75
C LEU A 42 12.41 -16.10 6.04
N ASP A 43 11.89 -17.31 6.12
CA ASP A 43 12.39 -18.44 5.33
C ASP A 43 11.80 -18.42 3.93
N VAL A 44 10.52 -18.03 3.83
CA VAL A 44 9.74 -18.08 2.59
C VAL A 44 8.86 -16.84 2.47
N VAL A 45 8.76 -16.30 1.27
CA VAL A 45 7.84 -15.21 0.93
C VAL A 45 6.94 -15.63 -0.22
N LEU A 46 5.63 -15.55 0.02
CA LEU A 46 4.59 -15.83 -0.98
C LEU A 46 4.22 -14.51 -1.68
N LEU A 47 4.47 -14.43 -2.99
CA LEU A 47 4.32 -13.22 -3.79
C LEU A 47 3.00 -13.22 -4.54
N GLY A 48 2.18 -12.21 -4.30
CA GLY A 48 0.90 -11.99 -4.97
C GLY A 48 -0.31 -12.48 -4.20
N ASP A 49 -1.26 -13.05 -4.93
CA ASP A 49 -2.56 -13.49 -4.40
C ASP A 49 -2.44 -14.88 -3.76
N GLY A 50 -2.99 -15.02 -2.58
CA GLY A 50 -2.86 -16.24 -1.76
C GLY A 50 -3.79 -17.39 -2.15
N GLU A 51 -4.83 -17.14 -2.94
CA GLU A 51 -5.90 -18.11 -3.17
C GLU A 51 -5.42 -19.42 -3.79
N ASN A 52 -4.47 -19.38 -4.71
CA ASN A 52 -3.84 -20.58 -5.29
C ASN A 52 -2.51 -20.91 -4.61
N LEU A 53 -1.75 -19.87 -4.24
CA LEU A 53 -0.37 -20.05 -3.79
C LEU A 53 -0.29 -20.65 -2.38
N LEU A 54 -1.17 -20.23 -1.46
CA LEU A 54 -1.15 -20.72 -0.09
C LEU A 54 -1.54 -22.21 0.01
N PRO A 55 -2.61 -22.72 -0.66
CA PRO A 55 -2.89 -24.14 -0.70
C PRO A 55 -1.70 -24.94 -1.26
N LYS A 56 -1.15 -24.54 -2.41
CA LYS A 56 0.00 -25.21 -3.02
C LYS A 56 1.23 -25.24 -2.09
N PHE A 57 1.49 -24.15 -1.39
CA PHE A 57 2.55 -24.10 -0.37
C PHE A 57 2.30 -25.10 0.76
N ILE A 58 1.07 -25.14 1.30
CA ILE A 58 0.70 -26.05 2.39
C ILE A 58 0.80 -27.53 1.94
N ASP A 59 0.23 -27.85 0.77
CA ASP A 59 0.25 -29.21 0.25
C ASP A 59 1.70 -29.70 0.04
N THR A 60 2.54 -28.87 -0.58
CA THR A 60 3.96 -29.17 -0.74
C THR A 60 4.66 -29.36 0.61
N MET A 61 4.41 -28.48 1.60
CA MET A 61 4.99 -28.62 2.94
C MET A 61 4.59 -29.94 3.62
N LEU A 62 3.37 -30.43 3.42
CA LEU A 62 2.94 -31.71 3.94
C LEU A 62 3.69 -32.90 3.31
N GLU A 63 4.00 -32.80 2.01
CA GLU A 63 4.74 -33.81 1.26
C GLU A 63 6.22 -33.86 1.66
N ILE A 64 6.86 -32.72 1.84
CA ILE A 64 8.31 -32.60 2.09
C ILE A 64 8.69 -32.50 3.57
N ARG A 65 7.76 -32.64 4.50
CA ARG A 65 7.98 -32.45 5.94
C ARG A 65 9.07 -33.33 6.58
N SER A 66 9.41 -34.44 5.94
CA SER A 66 10.45 -35.38 6.41
C SER A 66 11.85 -35.04 5.87
N LEU A 67 11.97 -34.09 4.95
CA LEU A 67 13.24 -33.66 4.41
C LEU A 67 13.94 -32.70 5.38
N SER A 68 15.26 -32.54 5.23
CA SER A 68 16.01 -31.49 5.93
C SER A 68 15.50 -30.10 5.56
N ARG A 69 15.75 -29.13 6.42
CA ARG A 69 15.33 -27.74 6.18
C ARG A 69 15.82 -27.19 4.85
N ASP A 70 17.06 -27.45 4.49
CA ASP A 70 17.66 -26.98 3.25
C ASP A 70 16.96 -27.60 2.02
N GLU A 71 16.66 -28.90 2.07
CA GLU A 71 15.90 -29.58 1.02
C GLU A 71 14.45 -29.05 0.92
N GLN A 72 13.80 -28.78 2.06
CA GLN A 72 12.49 -28.15 2.08
C GLN A 72 12.51 -26.76 1.40
N LEU A 73 13.48 -25.93 1.74
CA LEU A 73 13.62 -24.60 1.15
C LEU A 73 13.91 -24.64 -0.35
N LEU A 74 14.74 -25.60 -0.80
CA LEU A 74 14.99 -25.80 -2.23
C LEU A 74 13.73 -26.26 -2.98
N ALA A 75 12.98 -27.20 -2.42
CA ALA A 75 11.72 -27.67 -3.01
C ALA A 75 10.68 -26.56 -3.10
N LEU A 76 10.53 -25.76 -2.04
CA LEU A 76 9.62 -24.61 -2.02
C LEU A 76 10.00 -23.53 -3.04
N ALA A 77 11.31 -23.31 -3.28
CA ALA A 77 11.78 -22.33 -4.25
C ALA A 77 11.44 -22.69 -5.71
N GLN A 78 11.07 -23.95 -5.99
CA GLN A 78 10.61 -24.39 -7.32
C GLN A 78 9.13 -24.05 -7.59
N ILE A 79 8.39 -23.61 -6.57
CA ILE A 79 7.00 -23.20 -6.72
C ILE A 79 6.96 -21.78 -7.27
N GLU A 80 6.30 -21.57 -8.40
CA GLU A 80 6.11 -20.25 -8.97
C GLU A 80 5.42 -19.30 -7.99
N GLY A 81 5.98 -18.10 -7.77
CA GLY A 81 5.50 -17.12 -6.81
C GLY A 81 6.05 -17.28 -5.40
N ILE A 82 6.91 -18.27 -5.16
CA ILE A 82 7.63 -18.39 -3.87
C ILE A 82 9.05 -17.86 -4.00
N TYR A 83 9.38 -16.92 -3.14
CA TYR A 83 10.73 -16.39 -2.94
C TYR A 83 11.32 -16.95 -1.65
N VAL A 84 12.46 -17.61 -1.74
CA VAL A 84 13.25 -18.11 -0.59
C VAL A 84 14.50 -17.24 -0.43
N PRO A 85 14.52 -16.25 0.47
CA PRO A 85 15.59 -15.23 0.53
C PRO A 85 16.99 -15.79 0.74
N SER A 86 17.13 -16.90 1.48
CA SER A 86 18.43 -17.55 1.75
C SER A 86 19.10 -18.11 0.50
N LEU A 87 18.34 -18.37 -0.57
CA LEU A 87 18.84 -18.92 -1.84
C LEU A 87 19.30 -17.82 -2.83
N TYR A 88 19.18 -16.55 -2.45
CA TYR A 88 19.60 -15.41 -3.27
C TYR A 88 20.58 -14.52 -2.51
N ALA A 89 21.66 -14.11 -3.20
CA ALA A 89 22.71 -13.28 -2.65
C ALA A 89 22.72 -11.89 -3.30
N PRO A 90 22.53 -10.80 -2.53
CA PRO A 90 22.75 -9.46 -3.04
C PRO A 90 24.24 -9.22 -3.28
N LYS A 91 24.56 -8.52 -4.37
CA LYS A 91 25.89 -8.06 -4.71
C LYS A 91 25.93 -6.54 -4.62
N TYR A 92 26.99 -6.05 -4.01
CA TYR A 92 27.19 -4.62 -3.82
C TYR A 92 28.51 -4.18 -4.46
N SER A 93 28.54 -2.96 -4.94
CA SER A 93 29.78 -2.28 -5.37
C SER A 93 30.60 -1.85 -4.14
N ASN A 94 31.84 -1.42 -4.37
CA ASN A 94 32.75 -0.96 -3.31
C ASN A 94 32.22 0.26 -2.55
N ASP A 95 31.38 1.09 -3.17
CA ASP A 95 30.69 2.23 -2.56
C ASP A 95 29.37 1.85 -1.88
N GLY A 96 29.00 0.57 -1.89
CA GLY A 96 27.83 0.02 -1.21
C GLY A 96 26.52 0.11 -2.01
N GLN A 97 26.57 0.39 -3.32
CA GLN A 97 25.36 0.33 -4.15
C GLN A 97 24.99 -1.13 -4.48
N LEU A 98 23.71 -1.46 -4.45
CA LEU A 98 23.21 -2.75 -4.93
C LEU A 98 23.43 -2.86 -6.43
N ILE A 99 24.14 -3.92 -6.88
CA ILE A 99 24.44 -4.16 -8.30
C ILE A 99 23.56 -5.27 -8.85
N ALA A 100 23.28 -6.31 -8.05
CA ALA A 100 22.46 -7.45 -8.44
C ALA A 100 21.94 -8.19 -7.21
N ILE A 101 20.90 -8.99 -7.40
CA ILE A 101 20.50 -10.08 -6.50
C ILE A 101 20.63 -11.36 -7.30
N GLU A 102 21.64 -12.17 -6.98
CA GLU A 102 22.01 -13.35 -7.73
C GLU A 102 21.45 -14.62 -7.07
N ARG A 103 20.95 -15.54 -7.87
CA ARG A 103 20.60 -16.89 -7.41
C ARG A 103 21.88 -17.66 -7.04
N LYS A 104 21.85 -18.38 -5.94
CA LYS A 104 23.00 -19.18 -5.48
C LYS A 104 23.20 -20.48 -6.26
N GLN A 105 22.16 -20.97 -6.93
CA GLN A 105 22.15 -22.20 -7.71
C GLN A 105 21.55 -21.96 -9.09
N ALA A 106 22.01 -22.68 -10.10
CA ALA A 106 21.65 -22.45 -11.50
C ALA A 106 20.21 -22.84 -11.85
N ASP A 107 19.62 -23.76 -11.10
CA ASP A 107 18.25 -24.28 -11.25
C ASP A 107 17.17 -23.39 -10.61
N LEU A 108 17.58 -22.42 -9.79
CA LEU A 108 16.65 -21.45 -9.22
C LEU A 108 16.15 -20.44 -10.28
N PRO A 109 14.93 -19.89 -10.17
CA PRO A 109 14.44 -18.84 -11.05
C PRO A 109 15.36 -17.61 -11.03
N LYS A 110 15.60 -17.00 -12.21
CA LYS A 110 16.34 -15.71 -12.29
C LYS A 110 15.52 -14.56 -11.74
N SER A 111 14.22 -14.60 -11.95
CA SER A 111 13.24 -13.65 -11.43
C SER A 111 12.02 -14.42 -10.94
N ILE A 112 11.32 -13.86 -9.97
CA ILE A 112 10.16 -14.48 -9.34
C ILE A 112 8.92 -13.66 -9.69
N SER A 113 7.98 -14.30 -10.40
CA SER A 113 6.71 -13.67 -10.79
C SER A 113 5.67 -13.81 -9.68
N LYS A 114 4.97 -12.72 -9.38
CA LYS A 114 3.85 -12.78 -8.43
C LYS A 114 2.71 -13.64 -8.97
N GLN A 115 2.03 -14.35 -8.10
CA GLN A 115 0.82 -15.08 -8.46
C GLN A 115 -0.41 -14.16 -8.50
N THR A 116 -1.32 -14.47 -9.42
CA THR A 116 -2.53 -13.67 -9.64
C THR A 116 -3.76 -14.58 -9.68
N TRP A 117 -4.69 -14.36 -8.75
CA TRP A 117 -5.96 -15.06 -8.73
C TRP A 117 -6.86 -14.61 -9.88
N GLN A 118 -7.35 -15.55 -10.68
CA GLN A 118 -8.19 -15.34 -11.86
C GLN A 118 -9.64 -15.82 -11.66
N GLY A 119 -10.01 -16.19 -10.43
CA GLY A 119 -11.33 -16.72 -10.13
C GLY A 119 -12.43 -15.65 -10.18
N ARG A 120 -13.68 -16.10 -10.25
CA ARG A 120 -14.89 -15.26 -10.33
C ARG A 120 -15.32 -14.69 -8.98
N THR A 121 -14.71 -15.12 -7.88
CA THR A 121 -15.00 -14.67 -6.51
C THR A 121 -13.75 -14.07 -5.90
N LEU A 122 -13.92 -13.04 -5.06
CA LEU A 122 -12.86 -12.44 -4.26
C LEU A 122 -13.10 -12.73 -2.77
N SER A 123 -12.20 -12.24 -1.94
CA SER A 123 -12.19 -12.57 -0.51
C SER A 123 -13.34 -11.92 0.26
N HIS A 124 -13.76 -12.54 1.33
CA HIS A 124 -14.64 -11.93 2.34
C HIS A 124 -14.24 -12.39 3.74
N SER A 125 -14.71 -11.67 4.78
CA SER A 125 -14.42 -12.03 6.18
C SER A 125 -14.87 -13.46 6.50
N GLN A 126 -13.96 -14.28 7.02
CA GLN A 126 -14.28 -15.60 7.55
C GLN A 126 -14.59 -15.54 9.06
N VAL A 127 -14.00 -14.56 9.77
CA VAL A 127 -14.20 -14.34 11.20
C VAL A 127 -14.79 -12.95 11.42
N ILE A 128 -15.84 -12.87 12.20
CA ILE A 128 -16.48 -11.62 12.65
C ILE A 128 -16.36 -11.60 14.18
N THR A 129 -15.65 -10.61 14.73
CA THR A 129 -15.36 -10.52 16.15
C THR A 129 -15.41 -9.08 16.66
N PRO A 130 -15.76 -8.84 17.92
CA PRO A 130 -15.66 -7.52 18.54
C PRO A 130 -14.19 -7.05 18.70
N ASP A 131 -13.23 -7.97 18.70
CA ASP A 131 -11.81 -7.68 18.96
C ASP A 131 -11.05 -7.24 17.69
N ALA A 132 -11.71 -7.16 16.54
CA ALA A 132 -11.12 -6.65 15.31
C ALA A 132 -10.98 -5.12 15.32
N VAL A 133 -10.04 -4.59 14.52
CA VAL A 133 -9.87 -3.13 14.30
C VAL A 133 -11.18 -2.46 13.86
N TRP A 134 -11.98 -3.15 13.07
CA TRP A 134 -13.36 -2.80 12.74
C TRP A 134 -14.30 -3.86 13.33
N PRO A 135 -14.78 -3.66 14.57
CA PRO A 135 -15.50 -4.70 15.30
C PRO A 135 -16.84 -5.03 14.66
N ASN A 136 -17.16 -6.33 14.66
CA ASN A 136 -18.47 -6.86 14.25
C ASN A 136 -18.91 -6.45 12.83
N ILE A 137 -17.97 -6.28 11.89
CA ILE A 137 -18.27 -5.96 10.49
C ILE A 137 -17.90 -7.12 9.59
N HIS A 138 -18.78 -7.47 8.67
CA HIS A 138 -18.46 -8.39 7.58
C HIS A 138 -17.93 -7.61 6.38
N MET A 139 -16.71 -7.89 5.98
CA MET A 139 -16.07 -7.25 4.84
C MET A 139 -16.16 -8.14 3.61
N VAL A 140 -16.54 -7.56 2.47
CA VAL A 140 -16.58 -8.23 1.17
C VAL A 140 -15.71 -7.47 0.18
N GLU A 141 -14.74 -8.16 -0.41
CA GLU A 141 -13.90 -7.59 -1.47
C GLU A 141 -14.68 -7.58 -2.79
N VAL A 142 -14.99 -6.39 -3.27
CA VAL A 142 -15.80 -6.15 -4.48
C VAL A 142 -14.93 -6.18 -5.72
N VAL A 143 -13.77 -5.52 -5.64
CA VAL A 143 -12.78 -5.43 -6.72
C VAL A 143 -11.37 -5.54 -6.15
N ARG A 144 -10.46 -6.11 -6.92
CA ARG A 144 -9.02 -6.13 -6.65
C ARG A 144 -8.27 -5.39 -7.75
N SER A 145 -7.25 -4.60 -7.38
CA SER A 145 -6.59 -3.64 -8.26
C SER A 145 -7.44 -2.40 -8.59
N CYS A 146 -6.89 -1.51 -9.41
CA CYS A 146 -7.53 -0.30 -9.91
C CYS A 146 -7.02 0.01 -11.32
N PRO A 147 -7.88 0.25 -12.32
CA PRO A 147 -7.48 0.48 -13.71
C PRO A 147 -6.95 1.91 -13.96
N GLU A 148 -6.95 2.79 -12.97
CA GLU A 148 -6.68 4.22 -13.16
C GLU A 148 -5.21 4.57 -13.37
N LEU A 149 -4.29 3.72 -12.94
CA LEU A 149 -2.85 3.91 -13.08
C LEU A 149 -2.35 5.26 -12.50
N CYS A 150 -2.84 5.62 -11.30
CA CYS A 150 -2.27 6.76 -10.57
C CYS A 150 -0.80 6.47 -10.24
N ARG A 151 0.12 7.30 -10.69
CA ARG A 151 1.59 7.06 -10.75
C ARG A 151 2.27 6.79 -9.41
N PHE A 152 1.62 7.06 -8.29
CA PHE A 152 2.10 6.77 -6.94
C PHE A 152 1.49 5.50 -6.33
N CYS A 153 0.48 4.91 -6.96
CA CYS A 153 -0.43 3.97 -6.32
C CYS A 153 -0.04 2.51 -6.58
N MET A 154 0.37 1.82 -5.54
CA MET A 154 0.71 0.39 -5.60
C MET A 154 -0.47 -0.49 -6.03
N ALA A 155 -1.69 -0.15 -5.61
CA ALA A 155 -2.89 -0.88 -6.02
C ALA A 155 -3.21 -0.78 -7.53
N SER A 156 -2.71 0.26 -8.21
CA SER A 156 -2.87 0.43 -9.66
C SER A 156 -1.73 -0.20 -10.48
N TYR A 157 -0.62 -0.57 -9.85
CA TYR A 157 0.55 -1.10 -10.57
C TYR A 157 0.90 -2.52 -10.14
N LEU A 158 1.02 -2.76 -8.82
CA LEU A 158 1.47 -4.06 -8.32
C LEU A 158 0.37 -5.13 -8.38
N THR A 159 -0.89 -4.76 -8.19
CA THR A 159 -1.99 -5.74 -8.08
C THR A 159 -2.78 -5.96 -9.37
N LEU A 160 -2.31 -5.39 -10.51
CA LEU A 160 -2.88 -5.67 -11.84
C LEU A 160 -2.88 -7.18 -12.15
N PRO A 161 -3.81 -7.63 -13.00
CA PRO A 161 -4.88 -6.90 -13.67
C PRO A 161 -6.02 -6.49 -12.73
N PHE A 162 -6.86 -5.53 -13.16
CA PHE A 162 -8.12 -5.21 -12.47
C PHE A 162 -9.08 -6.40 -12.56
N ARG A 163 -9.65 -6.77 -11.42
CA ARG A 163 -10.58 -7.90 -11.29
C ARG A 163 -11.76 -7.51 -10.43
N SER A 164 -12.94 -7.99 -10.79
CA SER A 164 -14.17 -7.82 -10.04
C SER A 164 -14.77 -9.16 -9.66
N SER A 165 -15.35 -9.24 -8.48
CA SER A 165 -16.10 -10.43 -8.05
C SER A 165 -17.42 -10.51 -8.81
N SER A 166 -17.83 -11.69 -9.26
CA SER A 166 -19.15 -11.89 -9.89
C SER A 166 -20.28 -11.44 -8.95
N LEU A 167 -21.25 -10.70 -9.45
CA LEU A 167 -22.37 -10.26 -8.63
C LEU A 167 -23.14 -11.44 -8.05
N ASN A 168 -23.56 -12.37 -8.90
CA ASN A 168 -24.45 -13.47 -8.51
C ASN A 168 -23.72 -14.65 -7.85
N ASP A 169 -22.50 -14.98 -8.32
CA ASP A 169 -21.76 -16.14 -7.82
C ASP A 169 -20.81 -15.78 -6.67
N GLY A 170 -20.50 -14.49 -6.48
CA GLY A 170 -19.53 -14.00 -5.52
C GLY A 170 -20.10 -13.02 -4.50
N LEU A 171 -20.54 -11.83 -4.95
CA LEU A 171 -20.91 -10.74 -4.04
C LEU A 171 -22.19 -11.04 -3.25
N ILE A 172 -23.27 -11.43 -3.91
CA ILE A 172 -24.54 -11.72 -3.25
C ILE A 172 -24.38 -12.85 -2.23
N PRO A 173 -23.85 -14.03 -2.57
CA PRO A 173 -23.64 -15.09 -1.59
C PRO A 173 -22.74 -14.68 -0.42
N ALA A 174 -21.66 -13.95 -0.69
CA ALA A 174 -20.75 -13.46 0.37
C ALA A 174 -21.46 -12.49 1.33
N VAL A 175 -22.26 -11.56 0.80
CA VAL A 175 -23.05 -10.63 1.60
C VAL A 175 -24.09 -11.36 2.45
N GLU A 176 -24.86 -12.28 1.86
CA GLU A 176 -25.89 -13.04 2.57
C GLU A 176 -25.29 -13.87 3.70
N LYS A 177 -24.14 -14.55 3.44
CA LYS A 177 -23.40 -15.28 4.46
C LYS A 177 -23.01 -14.37 5.64
N GLY A 178 -22.53 -13.16 5.37
CA GLY A 178 -22.14 -12.22 6.44
C GLY A 178 -23.34 -11.67 7.22
N LEU A 179 -24.43 -11.35 6.51
CA LEU A 179 -25.64 -10.78 7.12
C LEU A 179 -26.40 -11.78 8.00
N SER A 180 -26.13 -13.09 7.88
CA SER A 180 -26.62 -14.08 8.86
C SER A 180 -26.01 -13.90 10.25
N THR A 181 -24.84 -13.27 10.35
CA THR A 181 -24.09 -13.12 11.61
C THR A 181 -24.08 -11.67 12.11
N THR A 182 -24.04 -10.67 11.22
CA THR A 182 -23.96 -9.26 11.59
C THR A 182 -24.82 -8.39 10.68
N LYS A 183 -25.26 -7.24 11.21
CA LYS A 183 -25.96 -6.21 10.40
C LYS A 183 -24.99 -5.15 9.83
N ARG A 184 -23.68 -5.31 10.03
CA ARG A 184 -22.67 -4.36 9.55
C ARG A 184 -21.92 -4.95 8.37
N LEU A 185 -22.11 -4.35 7.20
CA LEU A 185 -21.49 -4.75 5.95
C LEU A 185 -20.48 -3.70 5.49
N GLY A 186 -19.27 -4.14 5.12
CA GLY A 186 -18.23 -3.32 4.49
C GLY A 186 -17.92 -3.80 3.08
N LEU A 187 -18.03 -2.93 2.10
CA LEU A 187 -17.58 -3.18 0.73
C LEU A 187 -16.17 -2.64 0.55
N LEU A 188 -15.22 -3.54 0.24
CA LEU A 188 -13.80 -3.25 0.11
C LEU A 188 -13.33 -3.34 -1.35
N GLY A 189 -12.27 -2.60 -1.65
CA GLY A 189 -11.57 -2.63 -2.91
C GLY A 189 -10.85 -1.32 -3.17
N ALA A 190 -9.85 -1.35 -4.05
CA ALA A 190 -9.10 -0.15 -4.43
C ALA A 190 -9.95 0.86 -5.22
N SER A 191 -10.99 0.38 -5.90
CA SER A 191 -11.93 1.21 -6.67
C SER A 191 -13.30 0.54 -6.79
N VAL A 192 -13.99 0.40 -5.65
CA VAL A 192 -15.25 -0.36 -5.51
C VAL A 192 -16.31 0.08 -6.52
N THR A 193 -16.45 1.39 -6.75
CA THR A 193 -17.44 1.96 -7.66
C THR A 193 -17.16 1.73 -9.15
N GLN A 194 -16.00 1.15 -9.50
CA GLN A 194 -15.67 0.72 -10.86
C GLN A 194 -16.02 -0.74 -11.14
N HIS A 195 -16.63 -1.44 -10.17
CA HIS A 195 -17.22 -2.75 -10.45
C HIS A 195 -18.33 -2.59 -11.50
N PRO A 196 -18.34 -3.40 -12.59
CA PRO A 196 -19.30 -3.24 -13.69
C PRO A 196 -20.77 -3.21 -13.23
N GLN A 197 -21.09 -4.01 -12.22
CA GLN A 197 -22.45 -4.13 -11.66
C GLN A 197 -22.57 -3.51 -10.26
N PHE A 198 -21.80 -2.45 -9.98
CA PHE A 198 -21.84 -1.83 -8.65
C PHE A 198 -23.23 -1.25 -8.30
N PHE A 199 -23.89 -0.64 -9.28
CA PHE A 199 -25.21 -0.09 -9.07
C PHE A 199 -26.29 -1.16 -8.94
N ASP A 200 -26.15 -2.31 -9.61
CA ASP A 200 -27.06 -3.46 -9.41
C ASP A 200 -26.92 -4.01 -7.98
N LEU A 201 -25.69 -4.10 -7.47
CA LEU A 201 -25.44 -4.45 -6.07
C LEU A 201 -26.07 -3.45 -5.09
N LEU A 202 -25.97 -2.14 -5.38
CA LEU A 202 -26.60 -1.11 -4.54
C LEU A 202 -28.12 -1.18 -4.58
N ASP A 203 -28.71 -1.43 -5.75
CA ASP A 203 -30.16 -1.61 -5.90
C ASP A 203 -30.66 -2.81 -5.11
N TRP A 204 -29.94 -3.93 -5.22
CA TRP A 204 -30.25 -5.11 -4.43
C TRP A 204 -30.15 -4.83 -2.92
N LEU A 205 -29.10 -4.15 -2.46
CA LEU A 205 -28.95 -3.74 -1.07
C LEU A 205 -29.95 -2.66 -0.63
N ASN A 206 -30.61 -1.98 -1.55
CA ASN A 206 -31.64 -0.98 -1.26
C ASN A 206 -33.04 -1.59 -1.00
N HIS A 207 -33.22 -2.89 -1.23
CA HIS A 207 -34.49 -3.58 -0.96
C HIS A 207 -34.85 -3.53 0.53
N ASP A 208 -36.12 -3.43 0.88
CA ASP A 208 -36.61 -3.25 2.27
C ASP A 208 -36.15 -4.33 3.25
N ARG A 209 -35.93 -5.57 2.78
CA ARG A 209 -35.37 -6.64 3.61
C ARG A 209 -34.02 -6.30 4.27
N PHE A 210 -33.32 -5.29 3.76
CA PHE A 210 -32.04 -4.81 4.27
C PHE A 210 -32.15 -3.47 5.03
N GLU A 211 -33.35 -3.04 5.46
CA GLU A 211 -33.54 -1.75 6.14
C GLU A 211 -32.67 -1.59 7.39
N ASN A 212 -32.41 -2.70 8.10
CA ASN A 212 -31.65 -2.71 9.35
C ASN A 212 -30.15 -2.91 9.18
N ILE A 213 -29.60 -2.94 7.95
CA ILE A 213 -28.17 -3.08 7.74
C ILE A 213 -27.46 -1.71 7.81
N HIS A 214 -26.22 -1.75 8.27
CA HIS A 214 -25.31 -0.62 8.19
C HIS A 214 -24.26 -0.88 7.10
N LEU A 215 -24.38 -0.16 5.99
CA LEU A 215 -23.48 -0.29 4.85
C LEU A 215 -22.33 0.70 4.95
N SER A 216 -21.11 0.21 4.88
CA SER A 216 -19.87 0.99 4.76
C SER A 216 -19.23 0.69 3.42
N VAL A 217 -18.75 1.72 2.72
CA VAL A 217 -18.01 1.59 1.46
C VAL A 217 -16.65 2.22 1.66
N SER A 218 -15.60 1.58 1.13
CA SER A 218 -14.25 2.16 1.09
C SER A 218 -14.25 3.48 0.31
N SER A 219 -13.09 4.16 0.21
CA SER A 219 -13.00 5.39 -0.59
C SER A 219 -13.45 5.14 -2.03
N VAL A 220 -14.25 6.05 -2.57
CA VAL A 220 -14.80 5.96 -3.92
C VAL A 220 -14.14 7.00 -4.83
N ARG A 221 -14.19 6.76 -6.12
CA ARG A 221 -13.77 7.72 -7.12
C ARG A 221 -14.84 8.83 -7.24
N ALA A 222 -14.43 10.10 -7.15
CA ALA A 222 -15.38 11.23 -7.18
C ALA A 222 -16.23 11.24 -8.46
N ALA A 223 -15.62 10.94 -9.62
CA ALA A 223 -16.31 10.86 -10.92
C ALA A 223 -17.46 9.82 -10.97
N THR A 224 -17.45 8.82 -10.09
CA THR A 224 -18.50 7.77 -10.05
C THR A 224 -19.61 8.06 -9.05
N VAL A 225 -19.48 9.13 -8.27
CA VAL A 225 -20.50 9.53 -7.28
C VAL A 225 -21.70 10.14 -7.96
N ASN A 226 -22.90 9.67 -7.60
CA ASN A 226 -24.14 10.26 -8.01
C ASN A 226 -25.15 10.28 -6.86
N GLN A 227 -26.27 10.96 -7.07
CA GLN A 227 -27.30 11.13 -6.04
C GLN A 227 -27.92 9.81 -5.59
N LYS A 228 -28.17 8.86 -6.53
CA LYS A 228 -28.71 7.54 -6.21
C LYS A 228 -27.83 6.80 -5.19
N MET A 229 -26.50 6.73 -5.45
CA MET A 229 -25.55 6.09 -4.55
C MET A 229 -25.56 6.73 -3.17
N THR A 230 -25.48 8.05 -3.09
CA THR A 230 -25.40 8.76 -1.80
C THR A 230 -26.70 8.65 -0.99
N THR A 231 -27.85 8.61 -1.65
CA THR A 231 -29.15 8.36 -1.03
C THR A 231 -29.22 6.95 -0.44
N ILE A 232 -28.83 5.93 -1.19
CA ILE A 232 -28.80 4.54 -0.70
C ILE A 232 -27.84 4.39 0.47
N LEU A 233 -26.63 4.93 0.37
CA LEU A 233 -25.65 4.91 1.46
C LEU A 233 -26.19 5.57 2.73
N SER A 234 -26.82 6.74 2.60
CA SER A 234 -27.45 7.43 3.73
C SER A 234 -28.58 6.61 4.34
N ARG A 235 -29.48 6.04 3.51
CA ARG A 235 -30.56 5.15 3.95
C ARG A 235 -30.04 3.92 4.68
N ARG A 236 -28.89 3.38 4.27
CA ARG A 236 -28.21 2.23 4.88
C ARG A 236 -27.23 2.63 5.99
N GLY A 237 -27.45 3.77 6.64
CA GLY A 237 -26.77 4.17 7.87
C GLY A 237 -25.39 4.81 7.69
N SER A 238 -24.87 4.94 6.47
CA SER A 238 -23.64 5.68 6.23
C SER A 238 -23.82 7.15 6.55
N LYS A 239 -22.88 7.74 7.31
CA LYS A 239 -22.92 9.16 7.70
C LYS A 239 -22.03 10.04 6.84
N SER A 240 -21.07 9.47 6.12
CA SER A 240 -20.10 10.22 5.33
C SER A 240 -19.63 9.43 4.13
N LEU A 241 -19.26 10.16 3.08
CA LEU A 241 -18.57 9.63 1.91
C LEU A 241 -17.08 9.94 2.04
N THR A 242 -16.23 9.08 1.49
CA THR A 242 -14.79 9.31 1.38
C THR A 242 -14.39 9.30 -0.09
N ILE A 243 -13.74 10.38 -0.54
CA ILE A 243 -13.16 10.49 -1.90
C ILE A 243 -11.69 10.88 -1.81
N ALA A 244 -10.89 10.39 -2.75
CA ALA A 244 -9.46 10.72 -2.83
C ALA A 244 -9.22 11.73 -3.95
N ILE A 245 -8.92 12.97 -3.57
CA ILE A 245 -8.62 14.06 -4.52
C ILE A 245 -7.14 14.19 -4.81
N GLU A 246 -6.29 13.72 -3.89
CA GLU A 246 -4.84 13.81 -3.79
C GLU A 246 -4.32 15.25 -3.66
N SER A 247 -4.73 16.18 -4.53
CA SER A 247 -4.39 17.60 -4.49
C SER A 247 -5.55 18.47 -4.97
N GLY A 248 -5.64 19.69 -4.48
CA GLY A 248 -6.52 20.73 -5.04
C GLY A 248 -6.02 21.32 -6.35
N SER A 249 -4.75 21.17 -6.65
CA SER A 249 -4.15 21.61 -7.90
C SER A 249 -4.46 20.64 -9.05
N GLN A 250 -5.06 21.14 -10.15
CA GLN A 250 -5.28 20.34 -11.35
C GLN A 250 -3.95 19.86 -11.94
N ARG A 251 -2.92 20.72 -11.92
CA ARG A 251 -1.58 20.39 -12.37
C ARG A 251 -1.05 19.14 -11.66
N ILE A 252 -1.11 19.10 -10.33
CA ILE A 252 -0.63 17.93 -9.57
C ILE A 252 -1.51 16.71 -9.79
N ARG A 253 -2.84 16.87 -9.94
CA ARG A 253 -3.70 15.75 -10.33
C ARG A 253 -3.30 15.14 -11.68
N ASN A 254 -2.89 15.98 -12.65
CA ASN A 254 -2.37 15.52 -13.94
C ASN A 254 -1.01 14.82 -13.78
N VAL A 255 -0.06 15.42 -13.05
CA VAL A 255 1.26 14.81 -12.73
C VAL A 255 1.12 13.41 -12.16
N VAL A 256 0.16 13.20 -11.26
CA VAL A 256 -0.06 11.89 -10.64
C VAL A 256 -1.03 10.99 -11.45
N ASN A 257 -1.49 11.43 -12.62
CA ASN A 257 -2.47 10.71 -13.45
C ASN A 257 -3.77 10.40 -12.71
N LYS A 258 -4.29 11.37 -11.92
CA LYS A 258 -5.52 11.15 -11.13
C LYS A 258 -6.78 11.13 -12.00
N LYS A 259 -6.77 11.74 -13.18
CA LYS A 259 -7.92 11.83 -14.08
C LYS A 259 -9.19 12.28 -13.35
N LEU A 260 -9.09 13.39 -12.65
CA LEU A 260 -10.17 13.94 -11.83
C LEU A 260 -10.21 15.46 -12.02
N SER A 261 -11.35 15.96 -12.47
CA SER A 261 -11.57 17.41 -12.62
C SER A 261 -12.06 18.05 -11.32
N GLU A 262 -12.00 19.38 -11.28
CA GLU A 262 -12.55 20.14 -10.15
C GLU A 262 -14.08 20.04 -10.11
N GLU A 263 -14.74 20.04 -11.28
CA GLU A 263 -16.18 19.92 -11.42
C GLU A 263 -16.68 18.59 -10.83
N GLU A 264 -15.99 17.48 -11.10
CA GLU A 264 -16.31 16.17 -10.53
C GLU A 264 -16.20 16.15 -9.00
N ILE A 265 -15.22 16.88 -8.45
CA ILE A 265 -15.07 17.00 -6.99
C ILE A 265 -16.26 17.79 -6.41
N PHE A 266 -16.66 18.90 -7.03
CA PHE A 266 -17.81 19.69 -6.61
C PHE A 266 -19.13 18.90 -6.74
N ALA A 267 -19.33 18.21 -7.87
CA ALA A 267 -20.52 17.40 -8.10
C ALA A 267 -20.64 16.29 -7.04
N SER A 268 -19.53 15.61 -6.72
CA SER A 268 -19.52 14.56 -5.68
C SER A 268 -19.90 15.10 -4.29
N ALA A 269 -19.45 16.31 -3.93
CA ALA A 269 -19.82 16.98 -2.69
C ALA A 269 -21.30 17.38 -2.66
N GLN A 270 -21.80 17.87 -3.78
CA GLN A 270 -23.22 18.22 -3.93
C GLN A 270 -24.11 16.98 -3.78
N TYR A 271 -23.81 15.91 -4.50
CA TYR A 271 -24.56 14.64 -4.39
C TYR A 271 -24.50 14.06 -2.98
N ALA A 272 -23.34 14.16 -2.29
CA ALA A 272 -23.24 13.74 -0.90
C ALA A 272 -24.20 14.52 0.02
N GLN A 273 -24.33 15.83 -0.18
CA GLN A 273 -25.25 16.67 0.57
C GLN A 273 -26.72 16.37 0.25
N GLU A 274 -27.06 16.27 -1.04
CA GLU A 274 -28.43 16.00 -1.53
C GLU A 274 -28.90 14.61 -1.12
N GLY A 275 -28.02 13.61 -1.15
CA GLY A 275 -28.31 12.25 -0.69
C GLY A 275 -28.44 12.10 0.82
N GLY A 276 -28.29 13.18 1.59
CA GLY A 276 -28.55 13.20 3.04
C GLY A 276 -27.34 12.83 3.91
N LEU A 277 -26.15 12.67 3.34
CA LEU A 277 -24.92 12.45 4.11
C LEU A 277 -24.58 13.69 4.95
N LYS A 278 -23.89 13.47 6.07
CA LYS A 278 -23.52 14.51 7.04
C LYS A 278 -22.06 14.96 6.95
N GLY A 279 -21.24 14.23 6.21
CA GLY A 279 -19.81 14.54 6.07
C GLY A 279 -19.23 14.07 4.77
N LEU A 280 -18.18 14.81 4.35
CA LEU A 280 -17.31 14.42 3.25
C LEU A 280 -15.88 14.33 3.77
N LYS A 281 -15.29 13.16 3.63
CA LYS A 281 -13.88 12.91 3.94
C LYS A 281 -13.11 12.95 2.63
N LEU A 282 -12.04 13.72 2.62
CA LEU A 282 -11.17 13.88 1.47
C LEU A 282 -9.81 13.29 1.82
N TYR A 283 -9.20 12.57 0.90
CA TYR A 283 -7.80 12.18 1.01
C TYR A 283 -6.93 13.03 0.10
N GLY A 284 -5.79 13.46 0.64
CA GLY A 284 -4.77 14.23 -0.06
C GLY A 284 -3.36 13.73 0.27
N ILE A 285 -2.42 14.09 -0.59
CA ILE A 285 -1.01 13.78 -0.44
C ILE A 285 -0.23 15.08 -0.58
N VAL A 286 0.80 15.27 0.27
CA VAL A 286 1.78 16.36 0.15
C VAL A 286 3.17 15.81 -0.10
N GLY A 287 4.02 16.61 -0.75
CA GLY A 287 5.38 16.22 -1.11
C GLY A 287 5.43 15.34 -2.36
N LEU A 288 4.42 15.39 -3.21
CA LEU A 288 4.41 14.75 -4.52
C LEU A 288 5.55 15.29 -5.41
N PRO A 289 6.05 14.49 -6.37
CA PRO A 289 7.01 14.99 -7.35
C PRO A 289 6.49 16.26 -8.02
N THR A 290 7.37 17.25 -8.24
CA THR A 290 7.10 18.57 -8.81
C THR A 290 6.18 19.51 -8.01
N GLU A 291 5.52 19.04 -6.93
CA GLU A 291 4.62 19.86 -6.12
C GLU A 291 5.36 21.08 -5.52
N ASP A 292 4.73 22.23 -5.52
CA ASP A 292 5.23 23.46 -4.88
C ASP A 292 4.20 24.06 -3.89
N ASP A 293 4.49 25.24 -3.36
CA ASP A 293 3.64 25.87 -2.35
C ASP A 293 2.34 26.40 -2.96
N THR A 294 2.31 26.73 -4.26
CA THR A 294 1.09 27.19 -4.96
C THR A 294 0.06 26.07 -5.10
N ASP A 295 0.51 24.81 -5.23
CA ASP A 295 -0.38 23.66 -5.26
C ASP A 295 -1.07 23.40 -3.90
N ILE A 296 -0.37 23.76 -2.82
CA ILE A 296 -0.93 23.71 -1.46
C ILE A 296 -1.98 24.81 -1.28
N GLU A 297 -1.71 26.02 -1.78
CA GLU A 297 -2.68 27.13 -1.79
C GLU A 297 -3.93 26.78 -2.59
N ALA A 298 -3.76 26.15 -3.77
CA ALA A 298 -4.87 25.64 -4.58
C ALA A 298 -5.70 24.57 -3.81
N THR A 299 -5.04 23.73 -3.02
CA THR A 299 -5.73 22.75 -2.16
C THR A 299 -6.53 23.43 -1.06
N ILE A 300 -5.99 24.48 -0.43
CA ILE A 300 -6.70 25.27 0.57
C ILE A 300 -7.91 25.95 -0.04
N ASP A 301 -7.74 26.63 -1.18
CA ASP A 301 -8.82 27.33 -1.89
C ASP A 301 -9.95 26.39 -2.30
N LEU A 302 -9.62 25.25 -2.93
CA LEU A 302 -10.61 24.25 -3.32
C LEU A 302 -11.47 23.82 -2.12
N LEU A 303 -10.86 23.51 -0.99
CA LEU A 303 -11.56 23.06 0.22
C LEU A 303 -12.46 24.16 0.81
N LEU A 304 -12.02 25.41 0.77
CA LEU A 304 -12.81 26.54 1.23
C LEU A 304 -14.01 26.81 0.31
N ARG A 305 -13.82 26.68 -1.01
CA ARG A 305 -14.92 26.79 -1.99
C ARG A 305 -15.92 25.67 -1.85
N LEU A 306 -15.47 24.41 -1.68
CA LEU A 306 -16.32 23.26 -1.41
C LEU A 306 -17.18 23.50 -0.16
N LYS A 307 -16.56 23.91 0.94
CA LYS A 307 -17.30 24.18 2.18
C LYS A 307 -18.35 25.27 2.04
N ARG A 308 -18.07 26.32 1.27
CA ARG A 308 -19.07 27.40 1.00
C ARG A 308 -20.25 26.86 0.21
N ARG A 309 -20.01 26.04 -0.84
CA ARG A 309 -21.08 25.50 -1.71
C ARG A 309 -21.92 24.41 -1.04
N THR A 310 -21.32 23.63 -0.14
CA THR A 310 -22.00 22.50 0.53
C THR A 310 -21.94 22.65 2.05
N SER A 311 -22.56 23.72 2.54
CA SER A 311 -22.45 24.19 3.94
C SER A 311 -23.02 23.21 4.98
N ARG A 312 -23.89 22.28 4.60
CA ARG A 312 -24.45 21.26 5.49
C ARG A 312 -23.52 20.07 5.73
N LEU A 313 -22.43 19.93 4.95
CA LEU A 313 -21.45 18.89 5.13
C LEU A 313 -20.34 19.29 6.10
N ARG A 314 -19.95 18.35 6.95
CA ARG A 314 -18.71 18.43 7.72
C ARG A 314 -17.56 17.91 6.89
N PHE A 315 -16.52 18.72 6.72
CA PHE A 315 -15.34 18.36 5.95
C PHE A 315 -14.22 17.83 6.83
N THR A 316 -13.61 16.73 6.39
CA THR A 316 -12.37 16.19 6.97
C THR A 316 -11.38 15.96 5.85
N LEU A 317 -10.18 16.53 5.95
CA LEU A 317 -9.05 16.21 5.08
C LEU A 317 -8.11 15.27 5.83
N GLY A 318 -8.02 14.00 5.37
CA GLY A 318 -6.92 13.09 5.70
C GLY A 318 -5.78 13.38 4.75
N VAL A 319 -4.59 13.70 5.25
CA VAL A 319 -3.46 14.01 4.38
C VAL A 319 -2.21 13.26 4.83
N SER A 320 -1.58 12.58 3.87
CA SER A 320 -0.33 11.85 4.05
C SER A 320 0.83 12.56 3.34
N THR A 321 2.04 12.22 3.75
CA THR A 321 3.24 12.57 2.97
C THR A 321 3.44 11.51 1.89
N PHE A 322 3.82 11.94 0.69
CA PHE A 322 4.20 11.02 -0.38
C PHE A 322 5.36 10.13 0.08
N VAL A 323 5.19 8.83 -0.06
CA VAL A 323 6.21 7.81 0.17
C VAL A 323 6.32 6.96 -1.10
N PRO A 324 7.50 6.90 -1.73
CA PRO A 324 7.71 6.07 -2.91
C PRO A 324 7.38 4.61 -2.65
N LYS A 325 6.77 3.96 -3.62
CA LYS A 325 6.39 2.53 -3.55
C LYS A 325 7.02 1.76 -4.69
N ALA A 326 7.52 0.57 -4.38
CA ALA A 326 8.05 -0.35 -5.37
C ALA A 326 7.02 -0.66 -6.47
N HIS A 327 7.50 -0.93 -7.67
CA HIS A 327 6.73 -1.24 -8.87
C HIS A 327 5.75 -0.12 -9.30
N THR A 328 6.00 1.14 -8.89
CA THR A 328 5.24 2.30 -9.37
C THR A 328 6.14 3.25 -10.18
N PRO A 329 5.60 4.10 -11.07
CA PRO A 329 6.39 5.11 -11.77
C PRO A 329 7.21 6.03 -10.87
N PHE A 330 6.74 6.29 -9.64
CA PHE A 330 7.43 7.16 -8.69
C PHE A 330 8.35 6.42 -7.71
N GLN A 331 8.70 5.15 -7.97
CA GLN A 331 9.58 4.35 -7.11
C GLN A 331 11.01 4.92 -6.94
N TRP A 332 11.48 5.69 -7.90
CA TRP A 332 12.82 6.32 -7.85
C TRP A 332 12.85 7.63 -7.07
N ASN A 333 11.69 8.25 -6.83
CA ASN A 333 11.62 9.52 -6.12
C ASN A 333 11.94 9.35 -4.63
N GLY A 334 12.41 10.44 -3.99
CA GLY A 334 12.61 10.50 -2.55
C GLY A 334 11.44 11.18 -1.82
N VAL A 335 11.40 11.02 -0.49
CA VAL A 335 10.49 11.80 0.37
C VAL A 335 11.01 13.22 0.47
N ARG A 336 10.16 14.18 0.16
CA ARG A 336 10.51 15.61 0.18
C ARG A 336 10.37 16.19 1.59
N PRO A 337 11.44 16.81 2.15
CA PRO A 337 11.42 17.42 3.50
C PRO A 337 10.39 18.53 3.65
N GLU A 338 10.10 19.26 2.55
CA GLU A 338 9.12 20.35 2.49
C GLU A 338 7.71 19.91 2.87
N ALA A 339 7.38 18.64 2.69
CA ALA A 339 6.09 18.04 3.08
C ALA A 339 5.73 18.35 4.54
N LYS A 340 6.74 18.37 5.44
CA LYS A 340 6.53 18.71 6.86
C LYS A 340 6.02 20.13 7.04
N LYS A 341 6.55 21.10 6.28
CA LYS A 341 6.11 22.51 6.28
C LYS A 341 4.71 22.64 5.70
N ARG A 342 4.44 21.93 4.60
CA ARG A 342 3.15 21.93 3.89
C ARG A 342 2.01 21.37 4.74
N LEU A 343 2.24 20.29 5.48
CA LEU A 343 1.28 19.76 6.47
C LEU A 343 0.91 20.82 7.53
N LYS A 344 1.89 21.57 8.02
CA LYS A 344 1.65 22.67 8.99
C LYS A 344 0.85 23.82 8.36
N LEU A 345 1.15 24.16 7.11
CA LEU A 345 0.44 25.22 6.37
C LEU A 345 -1.04 24.85 6.20
N LEU A 346 -1.33 23.63 5.73
CA LEU A 346 -2.70 23.10 5.63
C LEU A 346 -3.44 23.17 6.98
N ALA A 347 -2.76 22.77 8.07
CA ALA A 347 -3.35 22.81 9.40
C ALA A 347 -3.70 24.24 9.84
N LYS A 348 -2.78 25.18 9.64
CA LYS A 348 -2.95 26.61 10.00
C LYS A 348 -4.09 27.27 9.21
N SER A 349 -4.23 26.90 7.93
CA SER A 349 -5.22 27.52 7.03
C SER A 349 -6.62 26.91 7.17
N LEU A 350 -6.73 25.60 7.36
CA LEU A 350 -8.03 24.89 7.29
C LEU A 350 -8.73 24.74 8.64
N LYS A 351 -7.99 24.48 9.73
CA LYS A 351 -8.60 24.28 11.06
C LYS A 351 -9.43 25.49 11.54
N PRO A 352 -8.95 26.75 11.45
CA PRO A 352 -9.74 27.92 11.86
C PRO A 352 -11.01 28.12 11.03
N LYS A 353 -11.04 27.53 9.83
CA LYS A 353 -12.21 27.58 8.92
C LYS A 353 -13.17 26.40 9.15
N GLY A 354 -12.97 25.62 10.20
CA GLY A 354 -13.84 24.50 10.58
C GLY A 354 -13.77 23.31 9.61
N ILE A 355 -12.62 23.10 8.97
CA ILE A 355 -12.30 21.87 8.22
C ILE A 355 -11.37 21.05 9.10
N GLN A 356 -11.81 19.85 9.46
CA GLN A 356 -11.00 18.93 10.27
C GLN A 356 -9.81 18.44 9.45
N LEU A 357 -8.59 18.62 9.95
CA LEU A 357 -7.40 18.02 9.35
C LEU A 357 -6.94 16.83 10.17
N ARG A 358 -6.66 15.71 9.48
CA ARG A 358 -6.06 14.49 10.03
C ARG A 358 -4.77 14.17 9.28
N PRO A 359 -3.65 14.81 9.64
CA PRO A 359 -2.38 14.56 9.00
C PRO A 359 -1.79 13.26 9.54
N GLU A 360 -1.19 12.47 8.66
CA GLU A 360 -0.27 11.43 9.07
C GLU A 360 1.03 12.03 9.60
N SER A 361 1.69 11.31 10.47
CA SER A 361 2.97 11.75 11.03
C SER A 361 4.05 11.74 9.94
N TYR A 362 4.65 12.91 9.66
CA TYR A 362 5.82 13.00 8.78
C TYR A 362 6.96 12.06 9.22
N GLY A 363 7.19 11.93 10.53
CA GLY A 363 8.20 11.02 11.06
C GLY A 363 7.94 9.55 10.69
N TRP A 364 6.69 9.13 10.76
CA TRP A 364 6.31 7.79 10.32
C TRP A 364 6.39 7.60 8.81
N SER A 365 6.09 8.63 8.02
CA SER A 365 6.29 8.58 6.55
C SER A 365 7.78 8.42 6.19
N VAL A 366 8.68 9.06 6.94
CA VAL A 366 10.14 8.89 6.79
C VAL A 366 10.57 7.46 7.13
N ILE A 367 10.06 6.88 8.23
CA ILE A 367 10.33 5.48 8.61
C ILE A 367 9.77 4.52 7.55
N GLN A 368 8.57 4.77 7.08
CA GLN A 368 7.98 3.97 6.00
C GLN A 368 8.81 4.01 4.73
N ALA A 369 9.35 5.18 4.36
CA ALA A 369 10.23 5.31 3.20
C ALA A 369 11.55 4.56 3.41
N LEU A 370 12.13 4.66 4.60
CA LEU A 370 13.32 3.89 4.96
C LEU A 370 13.10 2.40 4.70
N ILE A 371 12.03 1.83 5.25
CA ILE A 371 11.74 0.40 5.09
C ILE A 371 11.40 0.06 3.63
N SER A 372 10.52 0.83 2.98
CA SER A 372 10.03 0.49 1.64
C SER A 372 11.08 0.59 0.53
N ARG A 373 12.14 1.39 0.74
CA ARG A 373 13.21 1.63 -0.24
C ARG A 373 14.51 0.88 0.07
N SER A 374 14.64 0.31 1.27
CA SER A 374 15.85 -0.43 1.68
C SER A 374 15.87 -1.85 1.14
N ASP A 375 17.06 -2.44 1.20
CA ASP A 375 17.31 -3.87 1.04
C ASP A 375 17.50 -4.55 2.41
N ARG A 376 17.95 -5.81 2.42
CA ARG A 376 18.11 -6.62 3.64
C ARG A 376 19.11 -6.07 4.66
N ARG A 377 19.98 -5.14 4.29
CA ARG A 377 20.92 -4.47 5.21
C ARG A 377 20.21 -3.64 6.30
N ILE A 378 18.93 -3.30 6.12
CA ILE A 378 18.13 -2.62 7.14
C ILE A 378 17.65 -3.54 8.27
N ALA A 379 17.71 -4.86 8.09
CA ALA A 379 17.18 -5.82 9.07
C ALA A 379 17.81 -5.67 10.48
N PRO A 380 19.12 -5.48 10.66
CA PRO A 380 19.71 -5.21 11.97
C PRO A 380 19.14 -3.94 12.63
N VAL A 381 18.86 -2.90 11.85
CA VAL A 381 18.21 -1.67 12.38
C VAL A 381 16.78 -1.99 12.86
N ILE A 382 16.03 -2.77 12.09
CA ILE A 382 14.67 -3.21 12.47
C ILE A 382 14.72 -4.02 13.76
N ALA A 383 15.66 -4.95 13.89
CA ALA A 383 15.85 -5.74 15.11
C ALA A 383 16.24 -4.86 16.32
N LEU A 384 17.14 -3.90 16.14
CA LEU A 384 17.64 -3.03 17.21
C LEU A 384 16.59 -2.05 17.73
N VAL A 385 15.67 -1.59 16.87
CA VAL A 385 14.59 -0.65 17.27
C VAL A 385 13.54 -1.32 18.17
N ARG A 386 13.47 -2.64 18.20
CA ARG A 386 12.57 -3.38 19.10
C ARG A 386 12.82 -3.01 20.56
N GLY A 387 11.75 -2.87 21.33
CA GLY A 387 11.85 -2.51 22.75
C GLY A 387 12.20 -1.04 23.01
N SER A 388 12.48 -0.23 21.97
CA SER A 388 12.67 1.21 22.11
C SER A 388 11.36 1.97 21.93
N GLN A 389 11.37 3.27 22.30
CA GLN A 389 10.28 4.16 21.88
C GLN A 389 10.22 4.20 20.36
N ASN A 390 9.12 3.73 19.80
CA ASN A 390 8.95 3.59 18.35
C ASN A 390 8.68 4.97 17.69
N ASN A 391 9.73 5.78 17.55
CA ASN A 391 9.70 7.12 16.98
C ASN A 391 10.89 7.36 16.04
N LEU A 392 10.84 8.43 15.24
CA LEU A 392 11.87 8.76 14.27
C LEU A 392 13.28 8.89 14.88
N GLY A 393 13.39 9.40 16.12
CA GLY A 393 14.67 9.56 16.82
C GLY A 393 15.32 8.20 17.11
N SER A 394 14.54 7.24 17.59
CA SER A 394 15.01 5.86 17.86
C SER A 394 15.47 5.17 16.58
N TRP A 395 14.75 5.31 15.48
CA TRP A 395 15.14 4.78 14.17
C TRP A 395 16.43 5.39 13.66
N LYS A 396 16.63 6.72 13.79
CA LYS A 396 17.88 7.38 13.40
C LYS A 396 19.06 6.89 14.22
N LYS A 397 18.89 6.77 15.54
CA LYS A 397 19.97 6.25 16.43
C LYS A 397 20.34 4.81 16.07
N ALA A 398 19.35 3.95 15.86
CA ALA A 398 19.58 2.56 15.46
C ALA A 398 20.29 2.49 14.10
N TYR A 399 19.88 3.31 13.12
CA TYR A 399 20.52 3.37 11.81
C TYR A 399 21.99 3.79 11.90
N GLN A 400 22.27 4.85 12.65
CA GLN A 400 23.64 5.32 12.89
C GLN A 400 24.51 4.26 13.59
N ALA A 401 23.98 3.64 14.63
CA ALA A 401 24.71 2.60 15.37
C ALA A 401 25.08 1.40 14.49
N ILE A 402 24.16 0.96 13.59
CA ILE A 402 24.48 -0.11 12.64
C ILE A 402 25.45 0.38 11.57
N GLN A 403 25.27 1.62 11.06
CA GLN A 403 26.19 2.20 10.06
C GLN A 403 27.62 2.31 10.58
N GLU A 404 27.81 2.72 11.84
CA GLU A 404 29.12 2.81 12.49
C GLU A 404 29.75 1.42 12.72
N LYS A 405 28.96 0.42 13.15
CA LYS A 405 29.42 -0.97 13.33
C LYS A 405 29.88 -1.60 12.02
N THR A 406 29.15 -1.39 10.92
CA THR A 406 29.55 -1.93 9.61
C THR A 406 30.82 -1.32 9.05
N MET A 407 31.30 -0.22 9.63
CA MET A 407 32.63 0.37 9.32
C MET A 407 33.78 -0.22 10.16
N VAL A 408 33.48 -0.90 11.29
CA VAL A 408 34.46 -1.32 12.27
C VAL A 408 34.67 -2.86 12.33
N GLU A 409 33.64 -3.64 12.01
CA GLU A 409 33.63 -5.10 12.18
C GLU A 409 33.23 -5.83 10.89
N GLU A 410 34.18 -6.12 10.01
CA GLU A 410 33.96 -6.90 8.77
C GLU A 410 33.50 -8.37 9.02
N ASN A 411 33.61 -8.87 10.27
CA ASN A 411 33.42 -10.30 10.60
C ASN A 411 32.25 -10.63 11.53
N ASP A 412 31.37 -9.70 11.87
CA ASP A 412 30.17 -10.03 12.67
C ASP A 412 29.08 -10.63 11.76
N PRO A 413 28.66 -11.91 11.95
CA PRO A 413 27.61 -12.54 11.15
C PRO A 413 26.27 -11.81 11.22
N SER A 414 25.99 -11.04 12.29
CA SER A 414 24.80 -10.21 12.41
C SER A 414 24.84 -8.97 11.50
N ILE A 415 26.00 -8.65 10.93
CA ILE A 415 26.28 -7.49 10.08
C ILE A 415 26.72 -7.93 8.66
N ALA A 416 26.66 -9.23 8.35
CA ALA A 416 27.09 -9.84 7.07
C ALA A 416 26.38 -9.31 5.80
N PHE A 417 25.61 -8.22 5.93
CA PHE A 417 24.83 -7.63 4.83
C PHE A 417 25.54 -6.46 4.12
N GLY A 418 26.76 -6.10 4.53
CA GLY A 418 27.52 -5.00 3.92
C GLY A 418 27.13 -3.61 4.42
N LYS A 419 27.89 -2.59 3.97
CA LYS A 419 27.75 -1.19 4.38
C LYS A 419 26.35 -0.63 4.06
N LEU A 420 25.70 -0.03 5.05
CA LEU A 420 24.47 0.72 4.85
C LEU A 420 24.74 1.98 3.99
N PRO A 421 23.85 2.30 3.02
CA PRO A 421 23.88 3.60 2.35
C PRO A 421 23.58 4.72 3.35
N THR A 422 23.75 5.98 2.97
CA THR A 422 23.43 7.09 3.86
C THR A 422 21.90 7.23 4.06
N TRP A 423 21.51 7.70 5.24
CA TRP A 423 20.09 8.02 5.53
C TRP A 423 19.48 8.94 4.49
N GLN A 424 20.24 9.95 4.03
CA GLN A 424 19.81 10.90 3.02
C GLN A 424 19.56 10.23 1.66
N GLU A 425 20.45 9.34 1.27
CA GLU A 425 20.36 8.59 0.01
C GLU A 425 19.14 7.70 -0.03
N VAL A 426 18.88 6.94 1.04
CA VAL A 426 17.76 6.00 1.07
C VAL A 426 16.42 6.73 1.08
N ILE A 427 16.27 7.79 1.84
CA ILE A 427 14.96 8.38 2.10
C ILE A 427 14.65 9.55 1.19
N HIS A 428 15.61 10.46 1.00
CA HIS A 428 15.32 11.77 0.41
C HIS A 428 15.82 11.93 -1.02
N GLN A 429 16.86 11.18 -1.41
CA GLN A 429 17.41 11.30 -2.74
C GLN A 429 16.50 10.65 -3.80
N THR A 430 16.31 11.35 -4.92
CA THR A 430 15.78 10.73 -6.14
C THR A 430 16.88 9.90 -6.76
N TRP A 431 16.59 8.66 -7.06
CA TRP A 431 17.52 7.72 -7.68
C TRP A 431 17.44 7.81 -9.21
N ASP A 432 18.55 7.49 -9.85
CA ASP A 432 18.59 7.32 -11.30
C ASP A 432 17.78 6.08 -11.74
N ASN A 433 17.16 6.15 -12.90
CA ASN A 433 16.35 5.05 -13.42
C ASN A 433 17.15 3.80 -13.79
N SER A 434 18.48 3.94 -13.99
CA SER A 434 19.39 2.81 -14.22
C SER A 434 19.80 2.08 -12.93
N ARG A 435 19.50 2.65 -11.76
CA ARG A 435 19.84 2.04 -10.46
C ARG A 435 19.14 0.70 -10.28
N VAL A 436 19.88 -0.32 -9.90
CA VAL A 436 19.32 -1.60 -9.47
C VAL A 436 18.56 -1.40 -8.15
N LEU A 437 17.28 -1.75 -8.15
CA LEU A 437 16.39 -1.58 -7.01
C LEU A 437 16.31 -2.88 -6.19
N PRO A 438 16.05 -2.82 -4.88
CA PRO A 438 15.99 -4.01 -4.02
C PRO A 438 14.99 -5.09 -4.48
N TRP A 439 14.03 -4.72 -5.30
CA TRP A 439 12.98 -5.61 -5.84
C TRP A 439 13.16 -5.94 -7.31
N THR A 440 14.32 -5.68 -7.92
CA THR A 440 14.55 -5.91 -9.37
C THR A 440 14.45 -7.38 -9.77
N HIS A 441 14.71 -8.31 -8.84
CA HIS A 441 14.56 -9.76 -9.04
C HIS A 441 13.10 -10.26 -8.96
N LEU A 442 12.16 -9.38 -8.66
CA LEU A 442 10.72 -9.68 -8.60
C LEU A 442 10.01 -9.08 -9.80
N GLU A 443 9.23 -9.90 -10.49
CA GLU A 443 8.47 -9.44 -11.65
C GLU A 443 7.15 -8.82 -11.21
N GLY A 444 6.99 -7.52 -11.50
CA GLY A 444 5.72 -6.83 -11.41
C GLY A 444 4.83 -7.09 -12.64
N PRO A 445 3.56 -6.65 -12.61
CA PRO A 445 2.64 -6.81 -13.75
C PRO A 445 3.04 -6.01 -14.99
N LEU A 446 3.81 -4.96 -14.82
CA LEU A 446 4.28 -4.08 -15.88
C LEU A 446 5.80 -4.11 -15.98
N LYS A 447 6.31 -4.07 -17.20
CA LYS A 447 7.75 -4.00 -17.47
C LYS A 447 8.35 -2.70 -16.94
N HIS A 448 9.63 -2.75 -16.61
CA HIS A 448 10.39 -1.61 -16.09
C HIS A 448 10.34 -0.38 -16.99
N GLU A 449 10.44 -0.59 -18.31
CA GLU A 449 10.40 0.48 -19.33
C GLU A 449 9.06 1.22 -19.31
N VAL A 450 7.96 0.53 -19.04
CA VAL A 450 6.63 1.14 -18.91
C VAL A 450 6.55 2.05 -17.69
N LEU A 451 7.18 1.66 -16.58
CA LEU A 451 7.23 2.50 -15.38
C LEU A 451 8.04 3.78 -15.63
N ILE A 452 9.18 3.66 -16.33
CA ILE A 452 10.00 4.82 -16.76
C ILE A 452 9.20 5.72 -17.70
N GLN A 453 8.52 5.17 -18.70
CA GLN A 453 7.67 5.94 -19.61
C GLN A 453 6.59 6.73 -18.85
N HIS A 454 5.89 6.10 -17.91
CA HIS A 454 4.87 6.78 -17.11
C HIS A 454 5.47 7.85 -16.17
N GLN A 455 6.70 7.67 -15.70
CA GLN A 455 7.41 8.69 -14.92
C GLN A 455 7.76 9.89 -15.82
N GLN A 456 8.27 9.65 -17.02
CA GLN A 456 8.59 10.72 -17.99
C GLN A 456 7.35 11.50 -18.41
N GLN A 457 6.23 10.85 -18.63
CA GLN A 457 4.94 11.51 -18.89
C GLN A 457 4.54 12.46 -17.76
N ALA A 458 4.81 12.11 -16.49
CA ALA A 458 4.53 13.01 -15.38
C ALA A 458 5.31 14.33 -15.46
N LEU A 459 6.55 14.28 -15.95
CA LEU A 459 7.39 15.47 -16.13
C LEU A 459 6.92 16.31 -17.33
N THR A 460 6.47 15.68 -18.41
CA THR A 460 5.87 16.36 -19.57
C THR A 460 4.56 17.04 -19.20
N ASP A 461 3.67 16.37 -18.48
CA ASP A 461 2.42 16.93 -17.96
C ASP A 461 2.69 18.16 -17.06
N HIS A 462 3.79 18.16 -16.32
CA HIS A 462 4.25 19.31 -15.54
C HIS A 462 4.66 20.51 -16.45
N ALA A 463 5.46 20.25 -17.48
CA ALA A 463 5.94 21.30 -18.38
C ALA A 463 4.80 21.98 -19.18
N SER A 464 3.85 21.21 -19.67
CA SER A 464 2.68 21.69 -20.42
C SER A 464 1.76 22.58 -19.56
N SER A 465 1.62 22.25 -18.29
CA SER A 465 0.79 23.04 -17.35
C SER A 465 1.38 24.41 -17.01
N ASN A 466 2.70 24.58 -17.12
CA ASN A 466 3.38 25.87 -16.86
C ASN A 466 3.36 26.81 -18.07
N GLN A 467 3.00 26.34 -19.27
CA GLN A 467 2.89 27.18 -20.47
C GLN A 467 1.50 27.80 -20.65
N THR A 468 0.52 27.37 -19.88
CA THR A 468 -0.89 27.82 -19.98
C THR A 468 -1.29 28.80 -18.85
N THR A 469 -0.35 29.23 -18.03
CA THR A 469 -0.50 30.28 -17.00
C THR A 469 0.30 31.51 -17.39
#